data_5722134399812b95cee4f97409dec075
#
_entry.id   5722134399812b95cee4f97409dec075
#
_cell.length_a   1.000
_cell.length_b   1.000
_cell.length_c   1.000
_cell.angle_alpha   90.00
_cell.angle_beta   90.00
_cell.angle_gamma   90.00
#
_symmetry.space_group_name_H-M   'P 1'
#
loop_
_entity.id
_entity.type
_entity.pdbx_description
1 polymer ?
#
loop_
_entity_poly.entity_id
_entity_poly.type
_entity_poly.pdbx_seq_one_letter_code
_entity_poly.pdbx_strand_id
1 'polypeptide(L)'
;MKIFKGKQKEPKIPHYAALDVGTEFVKALVFKIGEGGKAHIVGVGRQRQKLGDMQGGAVTDIGGVVENCAKALDKAEEMAGAICESCVVGIAGELVKGITTTVHYERLKPNLKIDYNELKNIVNKIQWRVFDEVRKQLAWETGHEEIDVKLVNASIVDVKIDGYRVTNPIGFQGKEVSVGVFNAFAPMVHLGALQSIAADLELDLLTVAAEPYAVARSVGVGEAGEFNAIFIDIGGGTSDIAVVRNGGLEGTKMFAIGGRSFTKRLAQSLNVTFARAEEIKLAYANDLLKEKSKKMVRDAIYSDANVWRSGVELALSEFSNVDLLPSRILLCGGGSALPEIKEVLSEGDWWKDLPFAKKPQVHFIKPADVANIVDETGEIKDQQDITPMGLANLVVEMGEEDVLPSLMRKITKTLQA
;
A
#
# COMPACT_ATOMS: atom_id res chain seq x y z
N MET A 1 -19.88 -58.80 3.57
CA MET A 1 -18.73 -57.91 3.72
C MET A 1 -19.10 -56.55 3.12
N LYS A 2 -19.57 -55.60 3.98
CA LYS A 2 -19.93 -54.26 3.52
C LYS A 2 -18.66 -53.41 3.48
N ILE A 3 -18.26 -53.04 2.27
CA ILE A 3 -17.14 -52.11 2.06
C ILE A 3 -17.61 -50.74 2.44
N PHE A 4 -17.16 -50.18 3.59
CA PHE A 4 -17.31 -48.79 3.93
C PHE A 4 -16.46 -47.98 2.98
N LYS A 5 -17.06 -47.36 1.94
CA LYS A 5 -16.45 -46.26 1.21
C LYS A 5 -16.31 -45.09 2.20
N GLY A 6 -15.12 -44.89 2.71
CA GLY A 6 -14.77 -43.65 3.40
C GLY A 6 -15.07 -42.48 2.46
N LYS A 7 -15.92 -41.53 2.89
CA LYS A 7 -16.05 -40.24 2.23
C LYS A 7 -14.64 -39.62 2.23
N GLN A 8 -14.00 -39.52 1.05
CA GLN A 8 -12.87 -38.65 0.89
C GLN A 8 -13.38 -37.24 1.28
N LYS A 9 -12.80 -36.66 2.33
CA LYS A 9 -12.98 -35.22 2.63
C LYS A 9 -12.50 -34.49 1.40
N GLU A 10 -13.38 -33.73 0.76
CA GLU A 10 -12.97 -32.76 -0.26
C GLU A 10 -11.85 -31.91 0.32
N PRO A 11 -10.77 -31.64 -0.45
CA PRO A 11 -9.69 -30.80 0.03
C PRO A 11 -10.29 -29.42 0.40
N LYS A 12 -10.09 -29.03 1.64
CA LYS A 12 -10.59 -27.74 2.16
C LYS A 12 -9.84 -26.64 1.39
N ILE A 13 -10.54 -25.84 0.62
CA ILE A 13 -9.94 -24.69 -0.08
C ILE A 13 -9.44 -23.71 1.00
N PRO A 14 -8.15 -23.36 1.03
CA PRO A 14 -7.62 -22.43 2.03
C PRO A 14 -8.22 -21.04 1.84
N HIS A 15 -8.60 -20.42 2.97
CA HIS A 15 -9.05 -19.03 3.03
C HIS A 15 -7.96 -18.18 3.68
N TYR A 16 -7.79 -16.99 3.13
CA TYR A 16 -6.78 -16.02 3.55
C TYR A 16 -7.44 -14.74 4.02
N ALA A 17 -6.81 -14.04 4.94
CA ALA A 17 -7.23 -12.72 5.37
C ALA A 17 -6.28 -11.65 4.82
N ALA A 18 -6.83 -10.56 4.26
CA ALA A 18 -6.10 -9.32 4.03
C ALA A 18 -6.53 -8.31 5.10
N LEU A 19 -5.60 -7.90 5.95
CA LEU A 19 -5.83 -6.99 7.06
C LEU A 19 -5.20 -5.63 6.77
N ASP A 20 -6.04 -4.62 6.56
CA ASP A 20 -5.66 -3.20 6.53
C ASP A 20 -5.86 -2.65 7.95
N VAL A 21 -4.75 -2.47 8.68
CA VAL A 21 -4.75 -1.98 10.05
C VAL A 21 -4.64 -0.46 10.04
N GLY A 22 -5.71 0.20 9.60
CA GLY A 22 -5.75 1.65 9.45
C GLY A 22 -5.99 2.41 10.76
N THR A 23 -5.62 3.70 10.77
CA THR A 23 -5.77 4.58 11.96
C THR A 23 -7.22 4.77 12.39
N GLU A 24 -8.20 4.79 11.49
CA GLU A 24 -9.62 5.00 11.80
C GLU A 24 -10.43 3.70 11.78
N PHE A 25 -10.13 2.81 10.84
CA PHE A 25 -10.78 1.52 10.70
C PHE A 25 -9.75 0.41 10.47
N VAL A 26 -9.98 -0.73 11.10
CA VAL A 26 -9.47 -2.02 10.62
C VAL A 26 -10.43 -2.52 9.57
N LYS A 27 -9.89 -2.95 8.43
CA LYS A 27 -10.65 -3.64 7.38
C LYS A 27 -10.05 -5.03 7.16
N ALA A 28 -10.92 -6.02 7.14
CA ALA A 28 -10.57 -7.41 6.88
C ALA A 28 -11.31 -7.89 5.64
N LEU A 29 -10.57 -8.43 4.67
CA LEU A 29 -11.12 -9.16 3.53
C LEU A 29 -10.77 -10.63 3.68
N VAL A 30 -11.77 -11.49 3.69
CA VAL A 30 -11.60 -12.94 3.58
C VAL A 30 -11.73 -13.35 2.12
N PHE A 31 -10.74 -14.06 1.60
CA PHE A 31 -10.71 -14.48 0.21
C PHE A 31 -10.11 -15.89 0.05
N LYS A 32 -10.42 -16.51 -1.08
CA LYS A 32 -9.85 -17.77 -1.56
C LYS A 32 -9.24 -17.57 -2.94
N ILE A 33 -8.23 -18.36 -3.29
CA ILE A 33 -7.73 -18.38 -4.66
C ILE A 33 -8.63 -19.31 -5.48
N GLY A 34 -9.31 -18.73 -6.46
CA GLY A 34 -10.24 -19.43 -7.34
C GLY A 34 -9.61 -19.86 -8.66
N GLU A 35 -10.46 -20.27 -9.59
CA GLU A 35 -10.04 -20.61 -10.94
C GLU A 35 -9.39 -19.42 -11.66
N GLY A 36 -8.34 -19.66 -12.42
CA GLY A 36 -7.57 -18.61 -13.09
C GLY A 36 -6.63 -17.83 -12.19
N GLY A 37 -6.38 -18.31 -10.95
CA GLY A 37 -5.41 -17.71 -10.02
C GLY A 37 -5.86 -16.39 -9.42
N LYS A 38 -7.16 -16.01 -9.49
CA LYS A 38 -7.69 -14.77 -8.91
C LYS A 38 -8.09 -14.94 -7.45
N ALA A 39 -7.99 -13.87 -6.68
CA ALA A 39 -8.56 -13.82 -5.33
C ALA A 39 -10.06 -13.51 -5.40
N HIS A 40 -10.87 -14.42 -4.92
CA HIS A 40 -12.31 -14.27 -4.77
C HIS A 40 -12.62 -13.84 -3.35
N ILE A 41 -13.02 -12.58 -3.16
CA ILE A 41 -13.42 -12.04 -1.86
C ILE A 41 -14.78 -12.59 -1.51
N VAL A 42 -14.86 -13.30 -0.39
CA VAL A 42 -16.06 -13.98 0.09
C VAL A 42 -16.53 -13.44 1.44
N GLY A 43 -15.77 -12.55 2.07
CA GLY A 43 -16.16 -11.91 3.31
C GLY A 43 -15.48 -10.54 3.48
N VAL A 44 -16.23 -9.61 4.07
CA VAL A 44 -15.78 -8.23 4.34
C VAL A 44 -16.15 -7.85 5.76
N GLY A 45 -15.17 -7.40 6.52
CA GLY A 45 -15.38 -6.91 7.88
C GLY A 45 -14.71 -5.58 8.11
N ARG A 46 -15.38 -4.70 8.86
CA ARG A 46 -14.85 -3.39 9.22
C ARG A 46 -15.11 -3.12 10.70
N GLN A 47 -14.07 -2.61 11.39
CA GLN A 47 -14.18 -2.23 12.80
C GLN A 47 -13.49 -0.91 13.02
N ARG A 48 -14.18 0.02 13.68
CA ARG A 48 -13.61 1.34 14.01
C ARG A 48 -12.60 1.22 15.14
N GLN A 49 -11.44 1.86 14.99
CA GLN A 49 -10.41 2.01 16.01
C GLN A 49 -10.82 3.02 17.08
N LYS A 50 -10.38 2.82 18.31
CA LYS A 50 -10.43 3.86 19.33
C LYS A 50 -9.34 4.91 19.03
N LEU A 51 -9.54 6.15 19.48
CA LEU A 51 -8.62 7.26 19.16
C LEU A 51 -7.19 7.02 19.65
N GLY A 52 -7.02 6.24 20.73
CA GLY A 52 -5.72 5.94 21.32
C GLY A 52 -5.01 4.70 20.75
N ASP A 53 -5.69 3.88 19.94
CA ASP A 53 -5.14 2.60 19.50
C ASP A 53 -4.03 2.79 18.44
N MET A 54 -4.18 3.83 17.60
CA MET A 54 -3.23 4.16 16.53
C MET A 54 -3.02 5.66 16.38
N GLN A 55 -1.79 6.07 16.05
CA GLN A 55 -1.42 7.45 15.76
C GLN A 55 -0.49 7.51 14.54
N GLY A 56 -0.83 8.34 13.55
CA GLY A 56 0.01 8.57 12.36
C GLY A 56 0.37 7.29 11.59
N GLY A 57 -0.53 6.31 11.53
CA GLY A 57 -0.31 5.01 10.91
C GLY A 57 0.43 4.00 11.79
N ALA A 58 0.91 4.39 12.99
CA ALA A 58 1.61 3.51 13.92
C ALA A 58 0.68 2.96 15.01
N VAL A 59 0.88 1.69 15.40
CA VAL A 59 0.21 1.05 16.53
C VAL A 59 0.74 1.67 17.84
N THR A 60 -0.15 2.14 18.70
CA THR A 60 0.16 2.72 20.00
C THR A 60 -0.37 1.87 21.16
N ASP A 61 -1.40 1.06 20.92
CA ASP A 61 -1.94 0.06 21.85
C ASP A 61 -2.19 -1.25 21.09
N ILE A 62 -1.30 -2.22 21.27
CA ILE A 62 -1.39 -3.53 20.59
C ILE A 62 -2.69 -4.25 21.01
N GLY A 63 -3.03 -4.27 22.29
CA GLY A 63 -4.23 -4.96 22.77
C GLY A 63 -5.53 -4.40 22.21
N GLY A 64 -5.64 -3.05 22.15
CA GLY A 64 -6.77 -2.37 21.52
C GLY A 64 -6.90 -2.68 20.04
N VAL A 65 -5.76 -2.70 19.32
CA VAL A 65 -5.75 -3.04 17.88
C VAL A 65 -6.09 -4.51 17.64
N VAL A 66 -5.58 -5.45 18.46
CA VAL A 66 -5.94 -6.88 18.38
C VAL A 66 -7.45 -7.07 18.55
N GLU A 67 -8.05 -6.43 19.58
CA GLU A 67 -9.51 -6.50 19.79
C GLU A 67 -10.30 -6.02 18.56
N ASN A 68 -9.86 -4.94 17.93
CA ASN A 68 -10.52 -4.40 16.74
C ASN A 68 -10.28 -5.26 15.49
N CYS A 69 -9.07 -5.81 15.32
CA CYS A 69 -8.76 -6.76 14.25
C CYS A 69 -9.60 -8.03 14.37
N ALA A 70 -9.71 -8.60 15.57
CA ALA A 70 -10.56 -9.77 15.84
C ALA A 70 -12.00 -9.50 15.41
N LYS A 71 -12.59 -8.37 15.85
CA LYS A 71 -13.97 -8.01 15.48
C LYS A 71 -14.18 -7.79 13.99
N ALA A 72 -13.19 -7.23 13.28
CA ALA A 72 -13.24 -7.08 11.83
C ALA A 72 -13.14 -8.44 11.13
N LEU A 73 -12.23 -9.29 11.59
CA LEU A 73 -12.02 -10.64 11.07
C LEU A 73 -13.24 -11.52 11.29
N ASP A 74 -13.79 -11.56 12.51
CA ASP A 74 -15.00 -12.33 12.86
C ASP A 74 -16.16 -11.99 11.90
N LYS A 75 -16.40 -10.71 11.62
CA LYS A 75 -17.44 -10.28 10.68
C LYS A 75 -17.19 -10.77 9.25
N ALA A 76 -15.93 -10.74 8.81
CA ALA A 76 -15.57 -11.21 7.48
C ALA A 76 -15.67 -12.74 7.37
N GLU A 77 -15.25 -13.47 8.40
CA GLU A 77 -15.33 -14.93 8.47
C GLU A 77 -16.78 -15.43 8.58
N GLU A 78 -17.61 -14.73 9.37
CA GLU A 78 -19.06 -15.03 9.46
C GLU A 78 -19.73 -14.89 8.09
N MET A 79 -19.42 -13.81 7.35
CA MET A 79 -19.92 -13.59 5.99
C MET A 79 -19.40 -14.66 5.02
N ALA A 80 -18.11 -15.02 5.10
CA ALA A 80 -17.49 -16.04 4.27
C ALA A 80 -17.97 -17.47 4.59
N GLY A 81 -18.49 -17.71 5.80
CA GLY A 81 -18.77 -19.04 6.31
C GLY A 81 -17.50 -19.91 6.46
N ALA A 82 -16.33 -19.31 6.63
CA ALA A 82 -15.04 -19.96 6.68
C ALA A 82 -14.08 -19.22 7.62
N ILE A 83 -13.15 -19.96 8.23
CA ILE A 83 -12.10 -19.44 9.11
C ILE A 83 -10.80 -19.36 8.31
N CYS A 84 -10.07 -18.27 8.47
CA CYS A 84 -8.76 -18.06 7.89
C CYS A 84 -7.66 -18.69 8.74
N GLU A 85 -6.65 -19.28 8.11
CA GLU A 85 -5.47 -19.80 8.78
C GLU A 85 -4.24 -18.89 8.56
N SER A 86 -4.29 -18.01 7.54
CA SER A 86 -3.16 -17.18 7.15
C SER A 86 -3.61 -15.77 6.76
N CYS A 87 -2.72 -14.80 6.95
CA CYS A 87 -3.00 -13.41 6.61
C CYS A 87 -1.85 -12.69 5.90
N VAL A 88 -2.21 -11.64 5.17
CA VAL A 88 -1.34 -10.54 4.77
C VAL A 88 -1.77 -9.29 5.51
N VAL A 89 -0.79 -8.53 6.03
CA VAL A 89 -1.07 -7.33 6.83
C VAL A 89 -0.46 -6.11 6.14
N GLY A 90 -1.24 -5.03 6.02
CA GLY A 90 -0.76 -3.74 5.56
C GLY A 90 0.07 -3.02 6.61
N ILE A 91 1.11 -2.31 6.17
CA ILE A 91 1.86 -1.37 7.00
C ILE A 91 1.91 -0.02 6.29
N ALA A 92 1.47 1.01 7.01
CA ALA A 92 1.65 2.41 6.65
C ALA A 92 2.31 3.14 7.82
N GLY A 93 2.57 4.41 7.66
CA GLY A 93 3.11 5.20 8.76
C GLY A 93 4.35 6.00 8.33
N GLU A 94 4.58 7.11 9.03
CA GLU A 94 5.57 8.13 8.68
C GLU A 94 7.00 7.59 8.52
N LEU A 95 7.32 6.52 9.22
CA LEU A 95 8.62 5.88 9.19
C LEU A 95 8.73 4.71 8.21
N VAL A 96 7.67 4.41 7.44
CA VAL A 96 7.75 3.46 6.33
C VAL A 96 8.31 4.16 5.10
N LYS A 97 9.49 3.74 4.67
CA LYS A 97 10.22 4.39 3.56
C LYS A 97 10.31 3.47 2.36
N GLY A 98 9.80 3.94 1.23
CA GLY A 98 9.89 3.25 -0.06
C GLY A 98 10.77 4.03 -1.04
N ILE A 99 11.83 3.40 -1.53
CA ILE A 99 12.77 4.03 -2.47
C ILE A 99 13.17 3.06 -3.57
N THR A 100 13.27 3.57 -4.79
CA THR A 100 13.86 2.84 -5.91
C THR A 100 15.29 3.30 -6.13
N THR A 101 16.19 2.33 -6.13
CA THR A 101 17.62 2.55 -6.40
C THR A 101 18.02 1.76 -7.63
N THR A 102 18.67 2.45 -8.59
CA THR A 102 19.23 1.81 -9.78
C THR A 102 20.73 1.64 -9.59
N VAL A 103 21.21 0.42 -9.82
CA VAL A 103 22.63 0.11 -9.80
C VAL A 103 23.09 -0.34 -11.18
N HIS A 104 24.20 0.23 -11.61
CA HIS A 104 24.92 -0.16 -12.81
C HIS A 104 26.03 -1.16 -12.44
N TYR A 105 26.03 -2.29 -13.09
CA TYR A 105 26.98 -3.36 -12.85
C TYR A 105 27.73 -3.69 -14.15
N GLU A 106 29.03 -3.39 -14.16
CA GLU A 106 29.91 -3.77 -15.26
C GLU A 106 30.32 -5.25 -15.10
N ARG A 107 30.00 -6.07 -16.09
CA ARG A 107 30.23 -7.50 -16.06
C ARG A 107 31.67 -7.85 -16.45
N LEU A 108 32.30 -8.70 -15.65
CA LEU A 108 33.66 -9.21 -15.92
C LEU A 108 33.72 -10.11 -17.17
N LYS A 109 32.60 -10.77 -17.51
CA LYS A 109 32.49 -11.73 -18.60
C LYS A 109 31.32 -11.42 -19.52
N PRO A 110 31.39 -10.33 -20.33
CA PRO A 110 30.26 -9.86 -21.14
C PRO A 110 29.76 -10.87 -22.18
N ASN A 111 30.63 -11.77 -22.63
CA ASN A 111 30.30 -12.79 -23.64
C ASN A 111 29.61 -14.05 -23.03
N LEU A 112 29.53 -14.16 -21.71
CA LEU A 112 28.78 -15.22 -21.06
C LEU A 112 27.33 -14.78 -20.85
N LYS A 113 26.42 -15.76 -20.88
CA LYS A 113 25.02 -15.50 -20.54
C LYS A 113 24.88 -15.17 -19.06
N ILE A 114 24.02 -14.19 -18.74
CA ILE A 114 23.64 -13.88 -17.37
C ILE A 114 22.90 -15.09 -16.80
N ASP A 115 23.35 -15.58 -15.67
CA ASP A 115 22.69 -16.64 -14.92
C ASP A 115 21.98 -16.10 -13.66
N TYR A 116 21.24 -16.99 -13.01
CA TYR A 116 20.50 -16.66 -11.79
C TYR A 116 21.41 -16.21 -10.64
N ASN A 117 22.60 -16.82 -10.50
CA ASN A 117 23.52 -16.49 -9.41
C ASN A 117 24.15 -15.11 -9.59
N GLU A 118 24.52 -14.75 -10.83
CA GLU A 118 25.01 -13.41 -11.16
C GLU A 118 23.94 -12.35 -10.83
N LEU A 119 22.69 -12.56 -11.28
CA LEU A 119 21.58 -11.67 -11.01
C LEU A 119 21.31 -11.52 -9.50
N LYS A 120 21.29 -12.63 -8.77
CA LYS A 120 21.14 -12.65 -7.31
C LYS A 120 22.23 -11.81 -6.61
N ASN A 121 23.47 -11.95 -7.05
CA ASN A 121 24.59 -11.19 -6.48
C ASN A 121 24.46 -9.68 -6.74
N ILE A 122 24.01 -9.30 -7.94
CA ILE A 122 23.77 -7.89 -8.29
C ILE A 122 22.69 -7.32 -7.35
N VAL A 123 21.54 -7.98 -7.24
CA VAL A 123 20.42 -7.53 -6.41
C VAL A 123 20.82 -7.46 -4.93
N ASN A 124 21.53 -8.44 -4.39
CA ASN A 124 22.01 -8.42 -3.01
C ASN A 124 22.89 -7.19 -2.72
N LYS A 125 23.81 -6.84 -3.63
CA LYS A 125 24.66 -5.64 -3.47
C LYS A 125 23.82 -4.35 -3.40
N ILE A 126 22.76 -4.27 -4.21
CA ILE A 126 21.84 -3.13 -4.20
C ILE A 126 21.19 -3.01 -2.84
N GLN A 127 20.64 -4.10 -2.33
CA GLN A 127 19.88 -4.09 -1.08
C GLN A 127 20.72 -3.69 0.14
N TRP A 128 21.94 -4.19 0.25
CA TRP A 128 22.85 -3.78 1.32
C TRP A 128 23.15 -2.29 1.30
N ARG A 129 23.36 -1.72 0.13
CA ARG A 129 23.62 -0.29 -0.01
C ARG A 129 22.41 0.55 0.39
N VAL A 130 21.23 0.19 -0.11
CA VAL A 130 19.97 0.91 0.19
C VAL A 130 19.63 0.80 1.67
N PHE A 131 19.82 -0.37 2.27
CA PHE A 131 19.59 -0.58 3.71
C PHE A 131 20.40 0.40 4.57
N ASP A 132 21.69 0.57 4.27
CA ASP A 132 22.56 1.49 5.01
C ASP A 132 22.14 2.97 4.82
N GLU A 133 21.73 3.34 3.61
CA GLU A 133 21.22 4.69 3.29
C GLU A 133 19.93 5.00 4.05
N VAL A 134 18.96 4.10 4.04
CA VAL A 134 17.66 4.27 4.72
C VAL A 134 17.82 4.31 6.23
N ARG A 135 18.68 3.48 6.81
CA ARG A 135 18.97 3.49 8.25
C ARG A 135 19.51 4.84 8.70
N LYS A 136 20.46 5.42 7.95
CA LYS A 136 21.03 6.74 8.23
C LYS A 136 19.99 7.85 8.10
N GLN A 137 19.14 7.78 7.08
CA GLN A 137 18.09 8.76 6.87
C GLN A 137 17.08 8.75 8.03
N LEU A 138 16.60 7.56 8.43
CA LEU A 138 15.65 7.43 9.54
C LEU A 138 16.26 7.85 10.87
N ALA A 139 17.52 7.54 11.12
CA ALA A 139 18.26 7.99 12.32
C ALA A 139 18.29 9.53 12.39
N TRP A 140 18.55 10.18 11.26
CA TRP A 140 18.55 11.65 11.17
C TRP A 140 17.15 12.25 11.38
N GLU A 141 16.10 11.69 10.72
CA GLU A 141 14.73 12.19 10.82
C GLU A 141 14.14 12.05 12.22
N THR A 142 14.48 11.00 12.93
CA THR A 142 13.95 10.72 14.27
C THR A 142 14.81 11.25 15.41
N GLY A 143 16.03 11.72 15.11
CA GLY A 143 17.01 12.17 16.12
C GLY A 143 17.57 11.04 16.97
N HIS A 144 17.41 9.78 16.60
CA HIS A 144 18.01 8.62 17.23
C HIS A 144 19.31 8.23 16.52
N GLU A 145 20.36 7.86 17.28
CA GLU A 145 21.66 7.47 16.71
C GLU A 145 21.57 6.17 15.88
N GLU A 146 20.73 5.23 16.31
CA GLU A 146 20.45 3.99 15.58
C GLU A 146 18.95 3.63 15.64
N ILE A 147 18.38 3.34 14.47
CA ILE A 147 17.05 2.73 14.36
C ILE A 147 17.21 1.38 13.69
N ASP A 148 16.67 0.35 14.34
CA ASP A 148 16.58 -0.97 13.71
C ASP A 148 15.44 -0.97 12.69
N VAL A 149 15.80 -1.13 11.41
CA VAL A 149 14.88 -1.17 10.28
C VAL A 149 14.93 -2.52 9.60
N LYS A 150 13.80 -2.95 9.09
CA LYS A 150 13.69 -4.20 8.32
C LYS A 150 13.13 -3.90 6.94
N LEU A 151 13.60 -4.68 5.96
CA LEU A 151 13.04 -4.69 4.62
C LEU A 151 11.66 -5.34 4.66
N VAL A 152 10.63 -4.60 4.25
CA VAL A 152 9.23 -5.07 4.20
C VAL A 152 8.91 -5.65 2.83
N ASN A 153 9.19 -4.88 1.77
CA ASN A 153 8.99 -5.30 0.39
C ASN A 153 10.20 -4.98 -0.46
N ALA A 154 10.42 -5.78 -1.50
CA ALA A 154 11.35 -5.48 -2.56
C ALA A 154 10.82 -5.98 -3.91
N SER A 155 11.02 -5.18 -4.96
CA SER A 155 10.59 -5.51 -6.32
C SER A 155 11.58 -4.97 -7.34
N ILE A 156 11.93 -5.78 -8.34
CA ILE A 156 12.67 -5.29 -9.51
C ILE A 156 11.68 -4.51 -10.39
N VAL A 157 11.99 -3.25 -10.64
CA VAL A 157 11.12 -2.33 -11.40
C VAL A 157 11.62 -2.05 -12.81
N ASP A 158 12.93 -2.15 -13.04
CA ASP A 158 13.55 -1.96 -14.34
C ASP A 158 14.84 -2.78 -14.48
N VAL A 159 15.07 -3.36 -15.65
CA VAL A 159 16.32 -4.04 -15.98
C VAL A 159 16.74 -3.62 -17.39
N LYS A 160 17.99 -3.19 -17.52
CA LYS A 160 18.59 -2.87 -18.82
C LYS A 160 19.90 -3.60 -19.00
N ILE A 161 20.17 -3.99 -20.25
CA ILE A 161 21.44 -4.58 -20.68
C ILE A 161 21.98 -3.68 -21.80
N ASP A 162 23.18 -3.13 -21.58
CA ASP A 162 23.83 -2.17 -22.50
C ASP A 162 22.85 -1.03 -22.91
N GLY A 163 22.02 -0.54 -21.94
CA GLY A 163 21.02 0.50 -22.11
C GLY A 163 19.66 0.04 -22.67
N TYR A 164 19.52 -1.20 -23.13
CA TYR A 164 18.26 -1.74 -23.66
C TYR A 164 17.44 -2.40 -22.56
N ARG A 165 16.18 -2.01 -22.41
CA ARG A 165 15.25 -2.57 -21.44
C ARG A 165 14.91 -4.01 -21.78
N VAL A 166 14.96 -4.90 -20.78
CA VAL A 166 14.59 -6.32 -20.89
C VAL A 166 13.65 -6.74 -19.75
N THR A 167 12.71 -7.63 -20.03
CA THR A 167 11.80 -8.13 -19.00
C THR A 167 12.46 -9.16 -18.09
N ASN A 168 13.31 -10.03 -18.65
CA ASN A 168 14.08 -11.02 -17.91
C ASN A 168 15.51 -11.05 -18.44
N PRO A 169 16.53 -10.67 -17.64
CA PRO A 169 17.91 -10.59 -18.09
C PRO A 169 18.60 -11.95 -18.23
N ILE A 170 18.03 -13.03 -17.68
CA ILE A 170 18.64 -14.37 -17.71
C ILE A 170 18.74 -14.86 -19.15
N GLY A 171 19.94 -15.35 -19.51
CA GLY A 171 20.23 -15.83 -20.85
C GLY A 171 20.75 -14.78 -21.83
N PHE A 172 20.66 -13.49 -21.51
CA PHE A 172 21.25 -12.42 -22.29
C PHE A 172 22.76 -12.30 -22.07
N GLN A 173 23.44 -11.71 -23.04
CA GLN A 173 24.85 -11.28 -22.97
C GLN A 173 24.88 -9.75 -22.98
N GLY A 174 25.93 -9.15 -22.45
CA GLY A 174 26.11 -7.71 -22.44
C GLY A 174 27.23 -7.30 -21.49
N LYS A 175 27.72 -6.08 -21.65
CA LYS A 175 28.81 -5.54 -20.85
C LYS A 175 28.30 -4.93 -19.55
N GLU A 176 27.20 -4.19 -19.62
CA GLU A 176 26.60 -3.50 -18.49
C GLU A 176 25.19 -4.03 -18.21
N VAL A 177 24.91 -4.30 -16.94
CA VAL A 177 23.56 -4.59 -16.45
C VAL A 177 23.16 -3.51 -15.47
N SER A 178 22.06 -2.83 -15.78
CA SER A 178 21.43 -1.86 -14.89
C SER A 178 20.16 -2.46 -14.32
N VAL A 179 20.03 -2.46 -12.99
CA VAL A 179 18.85 -3.01 -12.30
C VAL A 179 18.31 -1.95 -11.36
N GLY A 180 17.06 -1.57 -11.58
CA GLY A 180 16.26 -0.75 -10.67
C GLY A 180 15.50 -1.65 -9.70
N VAL A 181 15.69 -1.43 -8.40
CA VAL A 181 15.01 -2.18 -7.34
C VAL A 181 14.30 -1.21 -6.42
N PHE A 182 12.99 -1.37 -6.31
CA PHE A 182 12.19 -0.75 -5.26
C PHE A 182 12.36 -1.53 -3.97
N ASN A 183 12.58 -0.81 -2.87
CA ASN A 183 12.66 -1.36 -1.52
C ASN A 183 11.81 -0.53 -0.57
N ALA A 184 10.97 -1.20 0.24
CA ALA A 184 10.26 -0.59 1.34
C ALA A 184 10.80 -1.10 2.67
N PHE A 185 11.11 -0.17 3.57
CA PHE A 185 11.63 -0.45 4.91
C PHE A 185 10.69 0.10 5.97
N ALA A 186 10.63 -0.56 7.11
CA ALA A 186 9.91 -0.09 8.28
C ALA A 186 10.76 -0.29 9.55
N PRO A 187 10.59 0.55 10.59
CA PRO A 187 11.18 0.31 11.89
C PRO A 187 10.71 -1.01 12.48
N MET A 188 11.63 -1.71 13.17
CA MET A 188 11.35 -3.00 13.79
C MET A 188 10.19 -2.92 14.79
N VAL A 189 10.05 -1.81 15.51
CA VAL A 189 8.96 -1.61 16.47
C VAL A 189 7.58 -1.65 15.80
N HIS A 190 7.43 -1.09 14.59
CA HIS A 190 6.17 -1.11 13.84
C HIS A 190 5.90 -2.48 13.24
N LEU A 191 6.93 -3.08 12.63
CA LEU A 191 6.82 -4.42 12.06
C LEU A 191 6.50 -5.46 13.15
N GLY A 192 7.20 -5.39 14.29
CA GLY A 192 6.99 -6.27 15.43
C GLY A 192 5.60 -6.15 16.04
N ALA A 193 5.03 -4.93 16.10
CA ALA A 193 3.65 -4.75 16.56
C ALA A 193 2.65 -5.49 15.65
N LEU A 194 2.78 -5.38 14.31
CA LEU A 194 1.91 -6.08 13.38
C LEU A 194 2.10 -7.60 13.40
N GLN A 195 3.34 -8.07 13.60
CA GLN A 195 3.63 -9.49 13.78
C GLN A 195 2.98 -10.04 15.07
N SER A 196 3.03 -9.27 16.17
CA SER A 196 2.35 -9.64 17.42
C SER A 196 0.83 -9.68 17.25
N ILE A 197 0.24 -8.71 16.54
CA ILE A 197 -1.19 -8.69 16.23
C ILE A 197 -1.60 -9.96 15.46
N ALA A 198 -0.85 -10.34 14.41
CA ALA A 198 -1.16 -11.56 13.65
C ALA A 198 -1.03 -12.82 14.52
N ALA A 199 -0.02 -12.89 15.39
CA ALA A 199 0.17 -14.01 16.32
C ALA A 199 -0.94 -14.10 17.36
N ASP A 200 -1.38 -12.97 17.94
CA ASP A 200 -2.48 -12.92 18.91
C ASP A 200 -3.85 -13.26 18.29
N LEU A 201 -3.99 -13.10 16.97
CA LEU A 201 -5.14 -13.55 16.18
C LEU A 201 -5.04 -15.02 15.74
N GLU A 202 -3.97 -15.73 16.13
CA GLU A 202 -3.68 -17.11 15.72
C GLU A 202 -3.58 -17.30 14.19
N LEU A 203 -3.11 -16.28 13.46
CA LEU A 203 -2.95 -16.31 12.00
C LEU A 203 -1.49 -16.48 11.59
N ASP A 204 -1.24 -17.39 10.64
CA ASP A 204 0.05 -17.48 9.96
C ASP A 204 0.28 -16.24 9.09
N LEU A 205 1.26 -15.41 9.47
CA LEU A 205 1.61 -14.22 8.74
C LEU A 205 2.40 -14.55 7.46
N LEU A 206 1.75 -14.45 6.31
CA LEU A 206 2.39 -14.68 5.00
C LEU A 206 3.41 -13.60 4.68
N THR A 207 3.02 -12.34 4.86
CA THR A 207 3.87 -11.17 4.66
C THR A 207 3.24 -9.93 5.30
N VAL A 208 4.09 -8.96 5.64
CA VAL A 208 3.68 -7.57 5.86
C VAL A 208 4.01 -6.79 4.59
N ALA A 209 3.12 -5.93 4.14
CA ALA A 209 3.32 -5.17 2.91
C ALA A 209 3.07 -3.68 3.12
N ALA A 210 3.96 -2.84 2.57
CA ALA A 210 3.72 -1.40 2.53
C ALA A 210 2.46 -1.11 1.69
N GLU A 211 1.48 -0.43 2.27
CA GLU A 211 0.18 -0.20 1.65
C GLU A 211 0.27 0.52 0.30
N PRO A 212 1.05 1.62 0.15
CA PRO A 212 1.19 2.27 -1.15
C PRO A 212 1.87 1.37 -2.21
N TYR A 213 2.72 0.42 -1.80
CA TYR A 213 3.26 -0.60 -2.69
C TYR A 213 2.17 -1.57 -3.15
N ALA A 214 1.34 -2.05 -2.23
CA ALA A 214 0.24 -2.98 -2.53
C ALA A 214 -0.75 -2.36 -3.52
N VAL A 215 -1.16 -1.11 -3.30
CA VAL A 215 -2.04 -0.36 -4.20
C VAL A 215 -1.40 -0.17 -5.58
N ALA A 216 -0.15 0.32 -5.64
CA ALA A 216 0.54 0.57 -6.90
C ALA A 216 0.76 -0.71 -7.73
N ARG A 217 0.93 -1.87 -7.08
CA ARG A 217 1.08 -3.18 -7.74
C ARG A 217 -0.23 -3.74 -8.29
N SER A 218 -1.35 -3.35 -7.71
CA SER A 218 -2.66 -3.91 -8.03
C SER A 218 -3.42 -3.17 -9.13
N VAL A 219 -2.98 -1.96 -9.52
CA VAL A 219 -3.66 -1.11 -10.50
C VAL A 219 -2.79 -0.90 -11.73
N GLY A 220 -3.39 -0.87 -12.92
CA GLY A 220 -2.68 -0.61 -14.18
C GLY A 220 -1.93 -1.82 -14.75
N VAL A 221 -2.12 -3.02 -14.22
CA VAL A 221 -1.44 -4.25 -14.66
C VAL A 221 -1.64 -4.55 -16.15
N GLY A 222 -2.79 -4.17 -16.72
CA GLY A 222 -3.08 -4.36 -18.14
C GLY A 222 -2.40 -3.35 -19.09
N GLU A 223 -1.84 -2.25 -18.59
CA GLU A 223 -1.19 -1.22 -19.39
C GLU A 223 0.31 -1.47 -19.61
N ALA A 224 0.82 -2.60 -19.16
CA ALA A 224 2.19 -3.14 -19.26
C ALA A 224 3.29 -2.14 -19.69
N GLY A 225 4.15 -1.72 -18.79
CA GLY A 225 5.32 -0.88 -19.10
C GLY A 225 5.04 0.57 -19.55
N GLU A 226 3.80 0.90 -19.89
CA GLU A 226 3.37 2.27 -20.25
C GLU A 226 2.56 2.97 -19.16
N PHE A 227 2.23 2.24 -18.08
CA PHE A 227 1.46 2.78 -16.98
C PHE A 227 2.25 3.81 -16.18
N ASN A 228 1.70 5.02 -16.10
CA ASN A 228 2.27 6.15 -15.36
C ASN A 228 1.18 6.79 -14.51
N ALA A 229 1.35 6.82 -13.19
CA ALA A 229 0.40 7.42 -12.26
C ALA A 229 1.05 7.84 -10.94
N ILE A 230 0.43 8.79 -10.29
CA ILE A 230 0.65 9.12 -8.87
C ILE A 230 -0.55 8.56 -8.12
N PHE A 231 -0.31 7.69 -7.17
CA PHE A 231 -1.32 7.19 -6.25
C PHE A 231 -1.31 8.02 -4.98
N ILE A 232 -2.47 8.39 -4.48
CA ILE A 232 -2.62 9.06 -3.18
C ILE A 232 -3.69 8.32 -2.40
N ASP A 233 -3.28 7.59 -1.36
CA ASP A 233 -4.17 6.96 -0.40
C ASP A 233 -4.35 7.91 0.80
N ILE A 234 -5.59 8.31 1.08
CA ILE A 234 -5.90 9.22 2.18
C ILE A 234 -6.63 8.44 3.25
N GLY A 235 -5.86 7.99 4.24
CA GLY A 235 -6.35 7.26 5.39
C GLY A 235 -6.99 8.14 6.47
N GLY A 236 -7.16 7.58 7.66
CA GLY A 236 -7.64 8.32 8.83
C GLY A 236 -6.59 9.26 9.41
N GLY A 237 -5.33 8.85 9.48
CA GLY A 237 -4.22 9.59 10.10
C GLY A 237 -3.20 10.13 9.11
N THR A 238 -3.05 9.49 7.97
CA THR A 238 -1.96 9.70 7.01
C THR A 238 -2.48 9.90 5.60
N SER A 239 -1.62 10.45 4.74
CA SER A 239 -1.75 10.41 3.29
C SER A 239 -0.48 9.82 2.71
N ASP A 240 -0.63 8.75 1.96
CA ASP A 240 0.44 7.94 1.39
C ASP A 240 0.49 8.17 -0.12
N ILE A 241 1.67 8.51 -0.64
CA ILE A 241 1.90 8.81 -2.06
C ILE A 241 2.84 7.77 -2.64
N ALA A 242 2.46 7.20 -3.79
CA ALA A 242 3.33 6.35 -4.60
C ALA A 242 3.42 6.90 -6.02
N VAL A 243 4.63 6.96 -6.58
CA VAL A 243 4.86 7.39 -7.97
C VAL A 243 5.26 6.18 -8.80
N VAL A 244 4.48 5.90 -9.83
CA VAL A 244 4.74 4.81 -10.80
C VAL A 244 5.06 5.41 -12.15
N ARG A 245 6.17 4.97 -12.76
CA ARG A 245 6.59 5.32 -14.13
C ARG A 245 6.95 4.09 -14.92
N ASN A 246 6.43 4.01 -16.13
CA ASN A 246 6.67 2.88 -17.04
C ASN A 246 6.35 1.52 -16.38
N GLY A 247 5.32 1.47 -15.53
CA GLY A 247 4.94 0.28 -14.76
C GLY A 247 5.85 -0.02 -13.56
N GLY A 248 6.90 0.76 -13.32
CA GLY A 248 7.82 0.62 -12.19
C GLY A 248 7.53 1.64 -11.09
N LEU A 249 7.60 1.20 -9.83
CA LEU A 249 7.44 2.08 -8.67
C LEU A 249 8.75 2.85 -8.42
N GLU A 250 8.70 4.18 -8.50
CA GLU A 250 9.85 5.08 -8.27
C GLU A 250 10.13 5.30 -6.79
N GLY A 251 9.08 5.27 -5.97
CA GLY A 251 9.19 5.45 -4.54
C GLY A 251 7.84 5.71 -3.89
N THR A 252 7.87 5.82 -2.56
CA THR A 252 6.72 6.21 -1.75
C THR A 252 7.09 7.33 -0.79
N LYS A 253 6.15 8.21 -0.52
CA LYS A 253 6.23 9.29 0.47
C LYS A 253 4.97 9.31 1.28
N MET A 254 5.04 9.83 2.50
CA MET A 254 3.91 9.92 3.37
C MET A 254 3.99 11.17 4.24
N PHE A 255 2.84 11.71 4.62
CA PHE A 255 2.72 12.77 5.61
C PHE A 255 1.51 12.57 6.53
N ALA A 256 1.60 13.06 7.77
CA ALA A 256 0.66 12.78 8.85
C ALA A 256 -0.59 13.70 8.83
N ILE A 257 -1.23 13.87 7.65
CA ILE A 257 -2.53 14.54 7.51
C ILE A 257 -3.49 13.61 6.80
N GLY A 258 -4.54 13.18 7.48
CA GLY A 258 -5.60 12.32 6.96
C GLY A 258 -6.99 12.78 7.43
N GLY A 259 -7.98 11.92 7.29
CA GLY A 259 -9.38 12.22 7.58
C GLY A 259 -9.66 12.76 8.99
N ARG A 260 -8.88 12.33 10.02
CA ARG A 260 -9.00 12.82 11.40
C ARG A 260 -8.64 14.30 11.56
N SER A 261 -7.77 14.84 10.71
CA SER A 261 -7.42 16.27 10.74
C SER A 261 -8.63 17.13 10.40
N PHE A 262 -9.39 16.76 9.36
CA PHE A 262 -10.64 17.41 9.00
C PHE A 262 -11.72 17.26 10.09
N THR A 263 -11.78 16.09 10.73
CA THR A 263 -12.70 15.87 11.86
C THR A 263 -12.37 16.78 13.05
N LYS A 264 -11.09 16.94 13.39
CA LYS A 264 -10.64 17.86 14.44
C LYS A 264 -11.00 19.31 14.10
N ARG A 265 -10.81 19.71 12.85
CA ARG A 265 -11.22 21.05 12.38
C ARG A 265 -12.71 21.27 12.56
N LEU A 266 -13.54 20.33 12.13
CA LEU A 266 -14.99 20.41 12.29
C LEU A 266 -15.42 20.48 13.76
N ALA A 267 -14.80 19.65 14.61
CA ALA A 267 -15.08 19.64 16.05
C ALA A 267 -14.84 21.02 16.66
N GLN A 268 -13.73 21.68 16.31
CA GLN A 268 -13.39 23.01 16.77
C GLN A 268 -14.32 24.09 16.19
N SER A 269 -14.52 24.07 14.87
CA SER A 269 -15.29 25.11 14.16
C SER A 269 -16.78 25.07 14.52
N LEU A 270 -17.34 23.91 14.79
CA LEU A 270 -18.73 23.70 15.14
C LEU A 270 -18.96 23.59 16.65
N ASN A 271 -17.91 23.62 17.47
CA ASN A 271 -17.95 23.44 18.91
C ASN A 271 -18.71 22.15 19.33
N VAL A 272 -18.35 21.02 18.71
CA VAL A 272 -18.94 19.71 18.98
C VAL A 272 -17.86 18.70 19.36
N THR A 273 -18.26 17.53 19.90
CA THR A 273 -17.32 16.44 20.18
C THR A 273 -16.71 15.89 18.89
N PHE A 274 -15.54 15.28 18.98
CA PHE A 274 -14.89 14.60 17.85
C PHE A 274 -15.81 13.57 17.19
N ALA A 275 -16.49 12.74 17.99
CA ALA A 275 -17.44 11.75 17.48
C ALA A 275 -18.57 12.39 16.67
N ARG A 276 -19.13 13.49 17.17
CA ARG A 276 -20.20 14.21 16.45
C ARG A 276 -19.70 14.89 15.18
N ALA A 277 -18.48 15.44 15.21
CA ALA A 277 -17.83 16.01 14.02
C ALA A 277 -17.59 14.93 12.95
N GLU A 278 -17.19 13.73 13.35
CA GLU A 278 -17.00 12.60 12.44
C GLU A 278 -18.30 12.19 11.75
N GLU A 279 -19.40 12.08 12.52
CA GLU A 279 -20.72 11.82 11.94
C GLU A 279 -21.14 12.89 10.93
N ILE A 280 -20.88 14.17 11.24
CA ILE A 280 -21.18 15.28 10.33
C ILE A 280 -20.31 15.20 9.08
N LYS A 281 -19.01 14.91 9.21
CA LYS A 281 -18.08 14.76 8.08
C LYS A 281 -18.52 13.62 7.16
N LEU A 282 -18.87 12.46 7.72
CA LEU A 282 -19.36 11.32 6.94
C LEU A 282 -20.69 11.63 6.25
N ALA A 283 -21.63 12.29 6.94
CA ALA A 283 -22.89 12.71 6.32
C ALA A 283 -22.66 13.74 5.20
N TYR A 284 -21.66 14.61 5.35
CA TYR A 284 -21.26 15.56 4.31
C TYR A 284 -20.68 14.85 3.08
N ALA A 285 -19.71 13.97 3.27
CA ALA A 285 -19.08 13.22 2.20
C ALA A 285 -20.09 12.36 1.40
N ASN A 286 -21.13 11.85 2.07
CA ASN A 286 -22.21 11.07 1.45
C ASN A 286 -23.41 11.91 0.95
N ASP A 287 -23.28 13.22 0.87
CA ASP A 287 -24.31 14.15 0.38
C ASP A 287 -25.65 14.09 1.18
N LEU A 288 -25.60 13.73 2.45
CA LEU A 288 -26.77 13.57 3.32
C LEU A 288 -27.16 14.85 4.07
N LEU A 289 -26.36 15.93 3.97
CA LEU A 289 -26.63 17.19 4.64
C LEU A 289 -27.48 18.13 3.79
N LYS A 290 -28.24 18.99 4.48
CA LYS A 290 -28.96 20.11 3.83
C LYS A 290 -27.95 21.18 3.36
N GLU A 291 -28.26 21.93 2.30
CA GLU A 291 -27.37 22.92 1.66
C GLU A 291 -26.73 23.92 2.64
N LYS A 292 -27.49 24.47 3.60
CA LYS A 292 -26.94 25.34 4.61
C LYS A 292 -25.86 24.66 5.47
N SER A 293 -26.08 23.43 5.86
CA SER A 293 -25.11 22.64 6.64
C SER A 293 -23.92 22.25 5.81
N LYS A 294 -24.10 21.86 4.53
CA LYS A 294 -23.00 21.58 3.58
C LYS A 294 -22.08 22.79 3.47
N LYS A 295 -22.64 23.99 3.27
CA LYS A 295 -21.84 25.21 3.19
C LYS A 295 -21.01 25.44 4.45
N MET A 296 -21.62 25.28 5.64
CA MET A 296 -20.90 25.43 6.91
C MET A 296 -19.73 24.44 7.05
N VAL A 297 -19.94 23.18 6.68
CA VAL A 297 -18.89 22.15 6.71
C VAL A 297 -17.80 22.49 5.71
N ARG A 298 -18.15 22.81 4.47
CA ARG A 298 -17.21 23.22 3.42
C ARG A 298 -16.34 24.40 3.86
N ASP A 299 -16.96 25.46 4.35
CA ASP A 299 -16.26 26.67 4.81
C ASP A 299 -15.28 26.37 5.95
N ALA A 300 -15.59 25.36 6.80
CA ALA A 300 -14.73 24.95 7.88
C ALA A 300 -13.50 24.14 7.42
N ILE A 301 -13.65 23.27 6.41
CA ILE A 301 -12.59 22.31 6.02
C ILE A 301 -11.80 22.73 4.78
N TYR A 302 -12.29 23.67 3.98
CA TYR A 302 -11.64 24.05 2.73
C TYR A 302 -10.21 24.58 2.92
N SER A 303 -9.98 25.35 3.99
CA SER A 303 -8.65 25.84 4.33
C SER A 303 -7.69 24.70 4.64
N ASP A 304 -8.17 23.67 5.37
CA ASP A 304 -7.36 22.51 5.72
C ASP A 304 -7.11 21.60 4.50
N ALA A 305 -8.05 21.56 3.54
CA ALA A 305 -7.82 20.87 2.26
C ALA A 305 -6.68 21.51 1.46
N ASN A 306 -6.56 22.86 1.49
CA ASN A 306 -5.40 23.53 0.89
C ASN A 306 -4.09 23.23 1.63
N VAL A 307 -4.11 23.17 2.97
CA VAL A 307 -2.92 22.75 3.75
C VAL A 307 -2.55 21.31 3.40
N TRP A 308 -3.53 20.42 3.30
CA TRP A 308 -3.30 19.03 2.85
C TRP A 308 -2.68 19.00 1.44
N ARG A 309 -3.18 19.81 0.49
CA ARG A 309 -2.59 19.90 -0.85
C ARG A 309 -1.13 20.36 -0.79
N SER A 310 -0.79 21.34 0.06
CA SER A 310 0.62 21.74 0.24
C SER A 310 1.48 20.59 0.78
N GLY A 311 0.92 19.69 1.59
CA GLY A 311 1.57 18.44 1.96
C GLY A 311 1.84 17.52 0.75
N VAL A 312 0.88 17.42 -0.18
CA VAL A 312 1.08 16.70 -1.45
C VAL A 312 2.16 17.35 -2.30
N GLU A 313 2.17 18.67 -2.44
CA GLU A 313 3.19 19.42 -3.18
C GLU A 313 4.58 19.16 -2.61
N LEU A 314 4.73 19.25 -1.29
CA LEU A 314 6.00 18.97 -0.62
C LEU A 314 6.46 17.53 -0.85
N ALA A 315 5.59 16.56 -0.61
CA ALA A 315 5.91 15.14 -0.79
C ALA A 315 6.30 14.82 -2.25
N LEU A 316 5.64 15.42 -3.25
CA LEU A 316 5.99 15.26 -4.66
C LEU A 316 7.32 15.93 -5.02
N SER A 317 7.68 17.06 -4.40
CA SER A 317 8.97 17.73 -4.61
C SER A 317 10.17 16.91 -4.13
N GLU A 318 9.95 15.98 -3.20
CA GLU A 318 11.00 15.10 -2.68
C GLU A 318 11.36 13.92 -3.60
N PHE A 319 10.64 13.74 -4.72
CA PHE A 319 11.00 12.74 -5.75
C PHE A 319 12.08 13.30 -6.70
N SER A 320 13.25 13.60 -6.13
CA SER A 320 14.37 14.24 -6.85
C SER A 320 14.94 13.43 -8.03
N ASN A 321 14.71 12.11 -8.03
CA ASN A 321 15.16 11.21 -9.09
C ASN A 321 14.15 11.07 -10.24
N VAL A 322 13.03 11.83 -10.20
CA VAL A 322 11.96 11.78 -11.18
C VAL A 322 11.98 13.06 -12.01
N ASP A 323 12.56 13.01 -13.21
CA ASP A 323 12.65 14.16 -14.10
C ASP A 323 11.29 14.73 -14.52
N LEU A 324 10.27 13.85 -14.61
CA LEU A 324 8.93 14.23 -15.03
C LEU A 324 7.88 13.40 -14.26
N LEU A 325 7.04 14.09 -13.49
CA LEU A 325 5.95 13.48 -12.73
C LEU A 325 4.79 13.07 -13.65
N PRO A 326 4.17 11.90 -13.42
CA PRO A 326 2.96 11.49 -14.11
C PRO A 326 1.81 12.48 -13.92
N SER A 327 1.13 12.83 -15.01
CA SER A 327 -0.04 13.73 -14.95
C SER A 327 -1.36 13.04 -14.62
N ARG A 328 -1.36 11.72 -14.32
CA ARG A 328 -2.51 10.97 -13.82
C ARG A 328 -2.38 10.84 -12.30
N ILE A 329 -3.31 11.41 -11.55
CA ILE A 329 -3.41 11.24 -10.08
C ILE A 329 -4.59 10.33 -9.79
N LEU A 330 -4.35 9.28 -9.02
CA LEU A 330 -5.31 8.26 -8.64
C LEU A 330 -5.52 8.29 -7.13
N LEU A 331 -6.75 8.56 -6.69
CA LEU A 331 -7.12 8.70 -5.28
C LEU A 331 -7.77 7.42 -4.76
N CYS A 332 -7.38 7.02 -3.56
CA CYS A 332 -8.05 5.98 -2.76
C CYS A 332 -8.05 6.34 -1.27
N GLY A 333 -8.56 5.42 -0.44
CA GLY A 333 -8.72 5.62 1.00
C GLY A 333 -9.97 6.41 1.39
N GLY A 334 -10.41 6.23 2.63
CA GLY A 334 -11.65 6.83 3.14
C GLY A 334 -11.65 8.36 3.20
N GLY A 335 -10.47 8.98 3.41
CA GLY A 335 -10.33 10.45 3.44
C GLY A 335 -10.55 11.09 2.07
N SER A 336 -10.30 10.36 0.98
CA SER A 336 -10.50 10.85 -0.39
C SER A 336 -11.97 11.12 -0.75
N ALA A 337 -12.91 10.60 0.05
CA ALA A 337 -14.34 10.84 -0.16
C ALA A 337 -14.79 12.30 0.09
N LEU A 338 -13.96 13.11 0.76
CA LEU A 338 -14.25 14.54 0.90
C LEU A 338 -14.15 15.25 -0.44
N PRO A 339 -15.20 15.97 -0.88
CA PRO A 339 -15.21 16.63 -2.20
C PRO A 339 -14.06 17.61 -2.41
N GLU A 340 -13.63 18.30 -1.36
CA GLU A 340 -12.56 19.30 -1.38
C GLU A 340 -11.21 18.69 -1.76
N ILE A 341 -10.95 17.42 -1.43
CA ILE A 341 -9.70 16.72 -1.76
C ILE A 341 -9.47 16.70 -3.27
N LYS A 342 -10.47 16.26 -4.02
CA LYS A 342 -10.39 16.25 -5.49
C LYS A 342 -10.42 17.69 -6.06
N GLU A 343 -11.18 18.58 -5.47
CA GLU A 343 -11.32 19.97 -5.90
C GLU A 343 -9.97 20.70 -5.83
N VAL A 344 -9.29 20.71 -4.68
CA VAL A 344 -8.02 21.43 -4.50
C VAL A 344 -6.88 20.87 -5.36
N LEU A 345 -6.91 19.58 -5.71
CA LEU A 345 -5.96 18.99 -6.65
C LEU A 345 -6.30 19.30 -8.11
N SER A 346 -7.59 19.51 -8.44
CA SER A 346 -8.03 19.78 -9.80
C SER A 346 -7.98 21.25 -10.16
N GLU A 347 -7.89 22.14 -9.18
CA GLU A 347 -7.93 23.58 -9.34
C GLU A 347 -6.56 24.25 -9.16
N GLY A 348 -6.47 25.49 -9.61
CA GLY A 348 -5.28 26.31 -9.45
C GLY A 348 -4.07 25.87 -10.26
N ASP A 349 -2.94 26.46 -9.87
CA ASP A 349 -1.64 26.37 -10.57
C ASP A 349 -0.56 25.67 -9.70
N TRP A 350 -0.93 25.02 -8.62
CA TRP A 350 -0.04 24.40 -7.64
C TRP A 350 1.00 23.44 -8.28
N TRP A 351 0.62 22.82 -9.37
CA TRP A 351 1.46 21.83 -10.09
C TRP A 351 2.58 22.46 -10.92
N LYS A 352 2.55 23.78 -11.18
CA LYS A 352 3.52 24.47 -12.06
C LYS A 352 4.93 24.55 -11.51
N ASP A 353 5.06 24.51 -10.18
CA ASP A 353 6.37 24.52 -9.50
C ASP A 353 6.96 23.11 -9.35
N LEU A 354 6.25 22.08 -9.81
CA LEU A 354 6.65 20.70 -9.83
C LEU A 354 6.93 20.24 -11.28
N PRO A 355 7.73 19.20 -11.50
CA PRO A 355 8.10 18.74 -12.84
C PRO A 355 6.96 18.00 -13.56
N PHE A 356 5.80 18.63 -13.71
CA PHE A 356 4.71 18.13 -14.54
C PHE A 356 4.78 18.71 -15.94
N ALA A 357 4.64 17.88 -16.98
CA ALA A 357 4.55 18.38 -18.37
C ALA A 357 3.22 19.09 -18.68
N LYS A 358 2.17 18.77 -17.95
CA LYS A 358 0.81 19.33 -18.11
C LYS A 358 0.03 19.21 -16.80
N LYS A 359 -1.08 19.95 -16.71
CA LYS A 359 -1.97 19.90 -15.55
C LYS A 359 -2.39 18.48 -15.21
N PRO A 360 -2.24 18.03 -13.96
CA PRO A 360 -2.64 16.70 -13.53
C PRO A 360 -4.15 16.49 -13.66
N GLN A 361 -4.52 15.25 -13.98
CA GLN A 361 -5.91 14.78 -14.00
C GLN A 361 -6.16 13.88 -12.81
N VAL A 362 -7.19 14.18 -12.03
CA VAL A 362 -7.48 13.52 -10.75
C VAL A 362 -8.68 12.58 -10.90
N HIS A 363 -8.47 11.30 -10.61
CA HIS A 363 -9.48 10.25 -10.70
C HIS A 363 -9.51 9.44 -9.40
N PHE A 364 -10.65 8.85 -9.08
CA PHE A 364 -10.73 7.82 -8.04
C PHE A 364 -10.41 6.45 -8.63
N ILE A 365 -9.69 5.62 -7.88
CA ILE A 365 -9.55 4.20 -8.18
C ILE A 365 -10.88 3.52 -7.88
N LYS A 366 -11.34 2.71 -8.81
CA LYS A 366 -12.54 1.89 -8.63
C LYS A 366 -12.14 0.46 -8.25
N PRO A 367 -12.96 -0.27 -7.49
CA PRO A 367 -12.70 -1.68 -7.21
C PRO A 367 -12.41 -2.53 -8.46
N ALA A 368 -13.07 -2.22 -9.58
CA ALA A 368 -12.84 -2.89 -10.86
C ALA A 368 -11.47 -2.62 -11.51
N ASP A 369 -10.74 -1.58 -11.05
CA ASP A 369 -9.40 -1.27 -11.55
C ASP A 369 -8.31 -2.12 -10.86
N VAL A 370 -8.67 -2.82 -9.76
CA VAL A 370 -7.76 -3.69 -9.01
C VAL A 370 -7.67 -5.05 -9.70
N ALA A 371 -6.46 -5.40 -10.10
CA ALA A 371 -6.19 -6.64 -10.83
C ALA A 371 -6.38 -7.89 -9.95
N ASN A 372 -6.69 -9.00 -10.60
CA ASN A 372 -6.77 -10.34 -10.01
C ASN A 372 -7.75 -10.48 -8.84
N ILE A 373 -8.68 -9.56 -8.67
CA ILE A 373 -9.69 -9.58 -7.60
C ILE A 373 -11.09 -9.75 -8.19
N VAL A 374 -11.89 -10.60 -7.55
CA VAL A 374 -13.32 -10.77 -7.81
C VAL A 374 -14.07 -10.59 -6.49
N ASP A 375 -14.96 -9.61 -6.41
CA ASP A 375 -15.82 -9.45 -5.24
C ASP A 375 -17.09 -10.29 -5.41
N GLU A 376 -17.26 -11.33 -4.59
CA GLU A 376 -18.46 -12.17 -4.54
C GLU A 376 -19.48 -11.68 -3.49
N THR A 377 -19.09 -10.68 -2.66
CA THR A 377 -19.93 -10.20 -1.55
C THR A 377 -20.87 -9.07 -1.95
N GLY A 378 -20.45 -8.24 -2.93
CA GLY A 378 -21.15 -7.00 -3.29
C GLY A 378 -21.02 -5.88 -2.24
N GLU A 379 -20.14 -6.05 -1.25
CA GLU A 379 -19.89 -5.07 -0.17
C GLU A 379 -18.77 -4.07 -0.50
N ILE A 380 -17.97 -4.36 -1.52
CA ILE A 380 -16.88 -3.47 -1.99
C ILE A 380 -17.44 -2.54 -3.05
N LYS A 381 -17.63 -1.27 -2.70
CA LYS A 381 -18.37 -0.31 -3.54
C LYS A 381 -17.54 0.83 -4.09
N ASP A 382 -16.51 1.24 -3.38
CA ASP A 382 -15.80 2.48 -3.68
C ASP A 382 -14.30 2.42 -3.35
N GLN A 383 -13.64 3.56 -3.43
CA GLN A 383 -12.20 3.71 -3.26
C GLN A 383 -11.69 3.44 -1.83
N GLN A 384 -12.56 3.23 -0.84
CA GLN A 384 -12.15 3.01 0.54
C GLN A 384 -11.52 1.62 0.76
N ASP A 385 -11.87 0.67 -0.09
CA ASP A 385 -11.46 -0.74 0.06
C ASP A 385 -10.29 -1.13 -0.88
N ILE A 386 -9.71 -0.18 -1.61
CA ILE A 386 -8.63 -0.44 -2.56
C ILE A 386 -7.38 -1.00 -1.87
N THR A 387 -7.02 -0.46 -0.70
CA THR A 387 -5.83 -0.91 0.04
C THR A 387 -5.93 -2.37 0.47
N PRO A 388 -6.98 -2.84 1.15
CA PRO A 388 -7.10 -4.27 1.48
C PRO A 388 -7.25 -5.15 0.23
N MET A 389 -7.85 -4.67 -0.87
CA MET A 389 -7.84 -5.40 -2.15
C MET A 389 -6.42 -5.53 -2.73
N GLY A 390 -5.63 -4.46 -2.67
CA GLY A 390 -4.22 -4.48 -3.07
C GLY A 390 -3.40 -5.49 -2.26
N LEU A 391 -3.65 -5.59 -0.95
CA LEU A 391 -3.03 -6.60 -0.10
C LEU A 391 -3.43 -8.03 -0.51
N ALA A 392 -4.71 -8.27 -0.84
CA ALA A 392 -5.16 -9.56 -1.34
C ALA A 392 -4.51 -9.92 -2.69
N ASN A 393 -4.33 -8.94 -3.60
CA ASN A 393 -3.63 -9.15 -4.87
C ASN A 393 -2.17 -9.59 -4.66
N LEU A 394 -1.47 -9.08 -3.65
CA LEU A 394 -0.10 -9.52 -3.36
C LEU A 394 -0.01 -11.02 -3.02
N VAL A 395 -1.03 -11.59 -2.37
CA VAL A 395 -1.08 -13.03 -2.10
C VAL A 395 -1.24 -13.82 -3.41
N VAL A 396 -2.02 -13.32 -4.36
CA VAL A 396 -2.12 -13.90 -5.71
C VAL A 396 -0.75 -13.89 -6.39
N GLU A 397 -0.07 -12.74 -6.41
CA GLU A 397 1.27 -12.61 -7.00
C GLU A 397 2.32 -13.51 -6.34
N MET A 398 2.15 -13.85 -5.05
CA MET A 398 3.04 -14.80 -4.36
C MET A 398 2.95 -16.22 -4.91
N GLY A 399 1.85 -16.60 -5.53
CA GLY A 399 1.65 -17.89 -6.19
C GLY A 399 2.27 -17.98 -7.59
N GLU A 400 2.66 -16.86 -8.21
CA GLU A 400 3.26 -16.84 -9.54
C GLU A 400 4.70 -17.35 -9.53
N GLU A 401 5.06 -18.20 -10.53
CA GLU A 401 6.38 -18.85 -10.63
C GLU A 401 7.44 -18.00 -11.37
N ASP A 402 7.19 -16.73 -11.62
CA ASP A 402 8.13 -15.87 -12.33
C ASP A 402 9.48 -15.74 -11.60
N VAL A 403 10.57 -15.80 -12.38
CA VAL A 403 11.95 -15.85 -11.87
C VAL A 403 12.31 -14.62 -11.04
N LEU A 404 12.02 -13.41 -11.53
CA LEU A 404 12.37 -12.19 -10.85
C LEU A 404 11.58 -11.97 -9.54
N PRO A 405 10.24 -12.07 -9.51
CA PRO A 405 9.48 -12.02 -8.28
C PRO A 405 9.90 -13.10 -7.28
N SER A 406 10.17 -14.34 -7.73
CA SER A 406 10.61 -15.42 -6.84
C SER A 406 11.99 -15.16 -6.23
N LEU A 407 12.92 -14.58 -6.99
CA LEU A 407 14.23 -14.16 -6.50
C LEU A 407 14.08 -13.09 -5.40
N MET A 408 13.28 -12.06 -5.66
CA MET A 408 13.06 -10.98 -4.70
C MET A 408 12.43 -11.48 -3.40
N ARG A 409 11.42 -12.35 -3.47
CA ARG A 409 10.80 -12.98 -2.28
C ARG A 409 11.84 -13.73 -1.42
N LYS A 410 12.72 -14.53 -2.04
CA LYS A 410 13.77 -15.26 -1.31
C LYS A 410 14.74 -14.31 -0.61
N ILE A 411 15.14 -13.23 -1.27
CA ILE A 411 16.04 -12.23 -0.71
C ILE A 411 15.35 -11.48 0.44
N THR A 412 14.11 -11.03 0.27
CA THR A 412 13.34 -10.35 1.30
C THR A 412 13.21 -11.22 2.56
N LYS A 413 12.81 -12.49 2.42
CA LYS A 413 12.76 -13.43 3.56
C LYS A 413 14.10 -13.58 4.29
N THR A 414 15.22 -13.61 3.56
CA THR A 414 16.57 -13.70 4.18
C THR A 414 16.93 -12.44 4.96
N LEU A 415 16.46 -11.26 4.54
CA LEU A 415 16.74 -9.98 5.20
C LEU A 415 15.73 -9.62 6.31
N GLN A 416 14.58 -10.30 6.35
CA GLN A 416 13.61 -10.19 7.43
C GLN A 416 13.94 -11.09 8.63
N ALA A 417 14.64 -12.20 8.40
CA ALA A 417 15.11 -13.12 9.43
C ALA A 417 16.29 -12.55 10.20
#